data_6bf8599c94baefda8c20a2a333771901
#
_entry.id   6bf8599c94baefda8c20a2a333771901
#
_cell.length_a   1.000
_cell.length_b   1.000
_cell.length_c   1.000
_cell.angle_alpha   90.00
_cell.angle_beta   90.00
_cell.angle_gamma   90.00
#
_symmetry.space_group_name_H-M   'P 1'
#
loop_
_entity.id
_entity.type
_entity.pdbx_description
1 polymer ?
#
loop_
_entity_poly.entity_id
_entity_poly.type
_entity_poly.pdbx_seq_one_letter_code
_entity_poly.pdbx_strand_id
1 'polypeptide(L)' 'MPYEIRQSGDKYEVVNKNTGDVKATHEPPNAKEKAESQVRLLESIENDSDWEE' A
#
# COMPACT_ATOMS: atom_id res chain seq x y z
N MET A 1 -9.53 5.30 -4.27
CA MET A 1 -8.51 4.46 -3.64
C MET A 1 -8.03 5.11 -2.39
N PRO A 2 -8.15 4.42 -1.28
CA PRO A 2 -7.76 5.04 -0.01
C PRO A 2 -6.27 4.96 0.29
N TYR A 3 -5.51 4.29 -0.53
CA TYR A 3 -4.10 4.08 -0.24
C TYR A 3 -3.22 4.87 -1.18
N GLU A 4 -2.09 5.32 -0.67
CA GLU A 4 -1.10 5.98 -1.50
C GLU A 4 0.28 5.56 -1.06
N ILE A 5 1.24 5.76 -1.94
CA ILE A 5 2.63 5.44 -1.66
C ILE A 5 3.38 6.73 -1.47
N ARG A 6 4.07 6.84 -0.35
CA ARG A 6 4.87 8.02 -0.04
C ARG A 6 6.32 7.63 0.07
N GLN A 7 7.19 8.45 -0.46
CA GLN A 7 8.60 8.21 -0.37
C GLN A 7 9.16 9.01 0.80
N SER A 8 9.92 8.33 1.63
CA SER A 8 10.56 8.95 2.77
C SER A 8 12.03 8.57 2.74
N GLY A 9 12.86 9.44 2.19
CA GLY A 9 14.26 9.11 2.00
C GLY A 9 14.41 7.94 1.05
N ASP A 10 14.97 6.86 1.54
CA ASP A 10 15.15 5.65 0.74
C ASP A 10 14.00 4.69 0.88
N LYS A 11 13.01 5.03 1.70
CA LYS A 11 11.93 4.10 2.01
C LYS A 11 10.65 4.53 1.37
N TYR A 12 9.76 3.58 1.17
CA TYR A 12 8.42 3.85 0.65
C TYR A 12 7.41 3.35 1.66
N GLU A 13 6.41 4.18 1.90
CA GLU A 13 5.37 3.86 2.88
C GLU A 13 4.02 3.78 2.20
N VAL A 14 3.23 2.80 2.62
CA VAL A 14 1.86 2.69 2.16
C VAL A 14 0.98 3.33 3.21
N VAL A 15 0.27 4.38 2.82
CA VAL A 15 -0.51 5.19 3.75
C VAL A 15 -1.97 5.15 3.34
N ASN A 16 -2.83 5.00 4.34
CA ASN A 16 -4.27 5.08 4.13
C ASN A 16 -4.67 6.54 4.17
N LYS A 17 -5.11 7.07 3.04
CA LYS A 17 -5.43 8.49 2.93
C LYS A 17 -6.65 8.88 3.74
N ASN A 18 -7.55 7.95 3.99
CA ASN A 18 -8.75 8.25 4.73
C ASN A 18 -8.47 8.50 6.21
N THR A 19 -7.56 7.73 6.77
CA THR A 19 -7.26 7.83 8.19
C THR A 19 -5.90 8.42 8.47
N GLY A 20 -5.01 8.39 7.47
CA GLY A 20 -3.65 8.88 7.66
C GLY A 20 -2.73 7.85 8.28
N ASP A 21 -3.18 6.62 8.38
CA ASP A 21 -2.37 5.56 8.99
C ASP A 21 -1.36 5.01 8.00
N VAL A 22 -0.16 4.74 8.50
CA VAL A 22 0.86 4.06 7.71
C VAL A 22 0.63 2.57 7.87
N LYS A 23 0.28 1.93 6.76
CA LYS A 23 0.01 0.50 6.80
C LYS A 23 1.26 -0.34 6.70
N ALA A 24 2.25 0.14 5.95
CA ALA A 24 3.45 -0.62 5.77
C ALA A 24 4.58 0.31 5.37
N THR A 25 5.79 -0.09 5.71
CA THR A 25 6.98 0.63 5.30
C THR A 25 7.92 -0.38 4.67
N HIS A 26 8.42 -0.05 3.49
CA HIS A 26 9.31 -0.94 2.76
C HIS A 26 10.64 -0.27 2.54
N GLU A 27 11.70 -1.04 2.66
CA GLU A 27 13.04 -0.55 2.53
C GLU A 27 13.66 -1.01 1.22
N PRO A 28 14.63 -0.22 0.70
CA PRO A 28 15.30 -0.60 -0.53
C PRO A 28 15.97 -1.97 -0.38
N PRO A 29 16.30 -2.62 -1.51
CA PRO A 29 16.32 -2.02 -2.85
C PRO A 29 15.00 -2.00 -3.58
N ASN A 30 14.05 -2.82 -3.24
CA ASN A 30 12.81 -2.92 -4.01
C ASN A 30 11.63 -2.32 -3.27
N ALA A 31 11.87 -1.25 -2.53
CA ALA A 31 10.81 -0.66 -1.72
C ALA A 31 9.62 -0.25 -2.55
N LYS A 32 9.88 0.37 -3.70
CA LYS A 32 8.76 0.86 -4.53
C LYS A 32 7.92 -0.30 -5.03
N GLU A 33 8.56 -1.35 -5.51
CA GLU A 33 7.82 -2.50 -6.00
C GLU A 33 7.03 -3.15 -4.91
N LYS A 34 7.64 -3.28 -3.74
CA LYS A 34 6.94 -3.88 -2.61
C LYS A 34 5.75 -3.05 -2.18
N ALA A 35 5.93 -1.73 -2.16
CA ALA A 35 4.84 -0.85 -1.77
C ALA A 35 3.69 -0.92 -2.77
N GLU A 36 4.01 -0.95 -4.05
CA GLU A 36 2.97 -1.03 -5.07
C GLU A 36 2.22 -2.35 -4.99
N SER A 37 2.94 -3.44 -4.74
CA SER A 37 2.30 -4.72 -4.57
C SER A 37 1.39 -4.72 -3.35
N GLN A 38 1.86 -4.10 -2.27
CA GLN A 38 1.07 -4.02 -1.06
C GLN A 38 -0.22 -3.26 -1.30
N VAL A 39 -0.12 -2.13 -1.99
CA VAL A 39 -1.31 -1.34 -2.29
C VAL A 39 -2.29 -2.14 -3.13
N ARG A 40 -1.77 -2.85 -4.12
CA ARG A 40 -2.64 -3.64 -4.97
C ARG A 40 -3.38 -4.71 -4.18
N LEU A 41 -2.70 -5.36 -3.26
CA LEU A 41 -3.32 -6.37 -2.42
C LEU A 41 -4.39 -5.75 -1.52
N LEU A 42 -4.07 -4.62 -0.91
CA LEU A 42 -5.02 -3.97 -0.03
C LEU A 42 -6.26 -3.53 -0.77
N GLU A 43 -6.07 -2.97 -1.96
CA GLU A 43 -7.21 -2.52 -2.75
C GLU A 43 -8.04 -3.70 -3.22
N SER A 44 -7.38 -4.78 -3.56
CA SER A 44 -8.10 -5.97 -4.00
C SER A 44 -8.99 -6.51 -2.89
N ILE A 45 -8.47 -6.53 -1.68
CA ILE A 45 -9.24 -7.03 -0.56
C ILE A 45 -10.46 -6.15 -0.30
N GLU A 46 -10.29 -4.83 -0.38
CA GLU A 46 -11.38 -3.93 -0.05
C GLU A 46 -12.40 -3.82 -1.16
N ASN A 47 -11.95 -3.87 -2.40
CA ASN A 47 -12.85 -3.66 -3.52
C ASN A 47 -13.53 -4.91 -4.00
N ASP A 48 -12.95 -6.04 -3.72
CA ASP A 48 -13.40 -7.27 -4.30
C ASP A 48 -14.14 -8.09 -3.27
N SER A 49 -15.30 -7.61 -2.92
CA SER A 49 -16.06 -8.25 -1.85
C SER A 49 -16.64 -9.56 -2.28
N ASP A 50 -16.68 -9.84 -3.57
CA ASP A 50 -17.26 -11.09 -4.02
C ASP A 50 -16.21 -12.02 -4.60
N TRP A 51 -14.96 -11.75 -4.36
CA TRP A 51 -13.92 -12.57 -4.98
C TRP A 51 -13.92 -13.99 -4.39
N GLU A 52 -14.40 -14.11 -3.18
CA GLU A 52 -14.33 -15.41 -2.63
C GLU A 52 -15.51 -16.23 -3.02
N GLU A 53 -16.37 -15.77 -3.57
CA GLU A 53 -17.47 -16.43 -3.91
C GLU A 53 -17.55 -17.42 -4.37
#